data_ee7f8f35fed89b4dee93b56a54786d94
#
_entry.id   ee7f8f35fed89b4dee93b56a54786d94
#
_cell.length_a   1.000
_cell.length_b   1.000
_cell.length_c   1.000
_cell.angle_alpha   90.00
_cell.angle_beta   90.00
_cell.angle_gamma   90.00
#
_symmetry.space_group_name_H-M   'P 1'
#
loop_
_entity.id
_entity.type
_entity.pdbx_description
1 polymer ?
#
loop_
_entity_poly.entity_id
_entity_poly.type
_entity_poly.pdbx_seq_one_letter_code
_entity_poly.pdbx_strand_id
1 'polypeptide(L)'
;MAGLDCSKIKTGFINQVCGKPAIAGTAARVILLSYSDVDKSKSVVTDNVISSLILKTGATGYEVDSLPNATVGSDTINAGTYLKTHQHNVVVRIFKKSEAAKKFVNGLTNARVIAIVENNDTGDKGDTKYEVYGWDSGLELTEITVTTEMTDGVAYQVTLANGTIAQEGSLPLSLFDTDEATTDLMVDGLLTKGSKP
;
A
#
# COMPACT_ATOMS: atom_id res chain seq x y z
N MET A 1 11.17 16.67 -31.16
CA MET A 1 10.55 15.86 -30.10
C MET A 1 9.14 16.39 -29.92
N ALA A 2 8.12 15.59 -30.21
CA ALA A 2 6.73 15.97 -29.91
C ALA A 2 6.62 15.92 -28.36
N GLY A 3 6.34 17.08 -27.75
CA GLY A 3 6.11 17.15 -26.31
C GLY A 3 4.91 16.25 -25.94
N LEU A 4 5.06 15.47 -24.86
CA LEU A 4 3.96 14.70 -24.29
C LEU A 4 2.85 15.70 -23.90
N ASP A 5 1.73 15.64 -24.61
CA ASP A 5 0.54 16.43 -24.27
C ASP A 5 -0.15 15.75 -23.07
N CYS A 6 0.22 16.16 -21.86
CA CYS A 6 -0.35 15.68 -20.62
C CYS A 6 -1.71 16.31 -20.29
N SER A 7 -2.24 17.16 -21.17
CA SER A 7 -3.50 17.89 -20.94
C SER A 7 -4.74 17.13 -21.38
N LYS A 8 -4.58 16.00 -22.06
CA LYS A 8 -5.71 15.25 -22.65
C LYS A 8 -5.88 13.87 -22.00
N ILE A 9 -7.13 13.51 -21.78
CA ILE A 9 -7.52 12.14 -21.42
C ILE A 9 -7.21 11.23 -22.61
N LYS A 10 -6.42 10.19 -22.38
CA LYS A 10 -5.97 9.26 -23.44
C LYS A 10 -6.81 7.98 -23.53
N THR A 11 -7.48 7.61 -22.44
CA THR A 11 -8.31 6.40 -22.36
C THR A 11 -9.66 6.70 -21.74
N GLY A 12 -10.69 6.05 -22.26
CA GLY A 12 -12.02 6.05 -21.63
C GLY A 12 -12.15 4.86 -20.68
N PHE A 13 -13.03 4.99 -19.70
CA PHE A 13 -13.39 3.93 -18.77
C PHE A 13 -14.90 3.67 -18.87
N ILE A 14 -15.27 2.38 -18.92
CA ILE A 14 -16.67 1.96 -18.89
C ILE A 14 -16.93 1.35 -17.51
N ASN A 15 -17.74 2.04 -16.73
CA ASN A 15 -18.15 1.50 -15.43
C ASN A 15 -19.13 0.35 -15.66
N GLN A 16 -18.71 -0.88 -15.40
CA GLN A 16 -19.50 -2.06 -15.63
C GLN A 16 -20.43 -2.29 -14.43
N VAL A 17 -21.71 -2.02 -14.62
CA VAL A 17 -22.72 -2.10 -13.55
C VAL A 17 -23.47 -3.44 -13.56
N CYS A 18 -23.37 -4.21 -14.64
CA CYS A 18 -24.07 -5.50 -14.78
C CYS A 18 -23.11 -6.66 -14.54
N GLY A 19 -23.32 -7.41 -13.45
CA GLY A 19 -22.56 -8.62 -13.15
C GLY A 19 -22.09 -8.67 -11.70
N LYS A 20 -20.83 -8.43 -11.45
CA LYS A 20 -20.29 -8.40 -10.09
C LYS A 20 -20.09 -6.93 -9.66
N PRO A 21 -20.83 -6.41 -8.68
CA PRO A 21 -20.50 -5.13 -8.09
C PRO A 21 -19.14 -5.22 -7.40
N ALA A 22 -18.34 -4.15 -7.47
CA ALA A 22 -17.10 -4.06 -6.73
C ALA A 22 -17.36 -4.27 -5.23
N ILE A 23 -16.54 -5.08 -4.59
CA ILE A 23 -16.63 -5.35 -3.16
C ILE A 23 -15.78 -4.30 -2.44
N ALA A 24 -16.46 -3.37 -1.76
CA ALA A 24 -15.75 -2.32 -1.04
C ALA A 24 -14.97 -2.84 0.18
N GLY A 25 -13.87 -2.17 0.50
CA GLY A 25 -13.08 -2.38 1.70
C GLY A 25 -11.79 -3.15 1.48
N THR A 26 -11.05 -3.32 2.58
CA THR A 26 -9.77 -4.00 2.60
C THR A 26 -9.87 -5.35 3.31
N ALA A 27 -9.06 -6.30 2.89
CA ALA A 27 -8.83 -7.54 3.63
C ALA A 27 -8.07 -7.26 4.93
N ALA A 28 -7.81 -8.29 5.72
CA ALA A 28 -7.12 -8.13 7.00
C ALA A 28 -5.60 -7.93 6.86
N ARG A 29 -5.04 -8.08 5.66
CA ARG A 29 -3.60 -8.18 5.42
C ARG A 29 -3.02 -6.88 4.88
N VAL A 30 -1.97 -6.41 5.54
CA VAL A 30 -1.11 -5.33 5.06
C VAL A 30 0.34 -5.76 5.16
N ILE A 31 1.14 -5.49 4.15
CA ILE A 31 2.57 -5.79 4.16
C ILE A 31 3.34 -4.48 4.07
N LEU A 32 4.27 -4.30 5.00
CA LEU A 32 5.17 -3.16 5.02
C LEU A 32 6.57 -3.61 4.60
N LEU A 33 7.11 -2.93 3.61
CA LEU A 33 8.47 -3.11 3.13
C LEU A 33 9.29 -1.88 3.50
N SER A 34 10.50 -2.06 4.01
CA SER A 34 11.42 -0.92 4.14
C SER A 34 11.70 -0.34 2.76
N TYR A 35 11.53 0.95 2.59
CA TYR A 35 11.72 1.62 1.29
C TYR A 35 13.11 1.38 0.70
N SER A 36 14.14 1.37 1.56
CA SER A 36 15.54 1.12 1.18
C SER A 36 15.80 -0.32 0.73
N ASP A 37 14.93 -1.26 1.10
CA ASP A 37 15.13 -2.68 0.88
C ASP A 37 14.51 -3.17 -0.43
N VAL A 38 13.69 -2.35 -1.06
CA VAL A 38 13.14 -2.65 -2.38
C VAL A 38 14.18 -2.38 -3.45
N ASP A 39 14.42 -3.35 -4.30
CA ASP A 39 15.28 -3.22 -5.48
C ASP A 39 14.47 -2.77 -6.69
N LYS A 40 14.26 -1.45 -6.79
CA LYS A 40 13.49 -0.85 -7.89
C LYS A 40 14.12 -1.07 -9.26
N SER A 41 15.43 -1.33 -9.31
CA SER A 41 16.12 -1.57 -10.58
C SER A 41 15.83 -2.95 -11.17
N LYS A 42 15.44 -3.89 -10.32
CA LYS A 42 15.07 -5.26 -10.71
C LYS A 42 13.55 -5.48 -10.71
N SER A 43 12.81 -4.62 -10.04
CA SER A 43 11.36 -4.65 -10.06
C SER A 43 10.84 -4.14 -11.41
N VAL A 44 9.75 -4.70 -11.90
CA VAL A 44 9.18 -4.35 -13.20
C VAL A 44 7.87 -3.60 -12.98
N VAL A 45 7.84 -2.37 -13.46
CA VAL A 45 6.65 -1.51 -13.41
C VAL A 45 6.31 -1.10 -14.84
N THR A 46 5.07 -1.33 -15.25
CA THR A 46 4.55 -0.90 -16.55
C THR A 46 3.24 -0.16 -16.32
N ASP A 47 3.20 1.10 -16.74
CA ASP A 47 2.08 2.01 -16.45
C ASP A 47 1.78 2.05 -14.94
N ASN A 48 0.61 1.58 -14.52
CA ASN A 48 0.18 1.57 -13.12
C ASN A 48 0.26 0.17 -12.48
N VAL A 49 0.99 -0.77 -13.07
CA VAL A 49 1.08 -2.15 -12.59
C VAL A 49 2.52 -2.54 -12.30
N ILE A 50 2.74 -3.07 -11.11
CA ILE A 50 3.98 -3.75 -10.72
C ILE A 50 3.79 -5.23 -11.01
N SER A 51 4.44 -5.73 -12.07
CA SER A 51 4.37 -7.16 -12.43
C SER A 51 5.43 -8.01 -11.73
N SER A 52 6.47 -7.39 -11.20
CA SER A 52 7.48 -8.09 -10.40
C SER A 52 8.03 -7.13 -9.35
N LEU A 53 7.94 -7.50 -8.08
CA LEU A 53 8.48 -6.75 -6.96
C LEU A 53 9.61 -7.55 -6.31
N ILE A 54 10.80 -6.98 -6.29
CA ILE A 54 12.01 -7.66 -5.82
C ILE A 54 12.62 -6.89 -4.66
N LEU A 55 12.95 -7.62 -3.60
CA LEU A 55 13.72 -7.10 -2.46
C LEU A 55 15.22 -7.35 -2.67
N LYS A 56 16.04 -6.51 -2.05
CA LYS A 56 17.48 -6.71 -1.96
C LYS A 56 17.81 -7.98 -1.20
N THR A 57 18.95 -8.56 -1.48
CA THR A 57 19.40 -9.81 -0.83
C THR A 57 19.42 -9.67 0.71
N GLY A 58 18.72 -10.56 1.39
CA GLY A 58 18.60 -10.58 2.85
C GLY A 58 17.53 -9.66 3.42
N ALA A 59 16.84 -8.88 2.58
CA ALA A 59 15.71 -8.07 3.00
C ALA A 59 14.42 -8.88 3.06
N THR A 60 13.50 -8.43 3.90
CA THR A 60 12.20 -9.08 4.10
C THR A 60 11.12 -8.06 4.40
N GLY A 61 9.90 -8.35 4.01
CA GLY A 61 8.71 -7.61 4.38
C GLY A 61 8.13 -8.05 5.72
N TYR A 62 7.29 -7.19 6.28
CA TYR A 62 6.61 -7.41 7.56
C TYR A 62 5.10 -7.39 7.36
N GLU A 63 4.45 -8.50 7.67
CA GLU A 63 3.00 -8.57 7.64
C GLU A 63 2.41 -7.95 8.90
N VAL A 64 1.43 -7.08 8.72
CA VAL A 64 0.57 -6.58 9.79
C VAL A 64 -0.78 -7.25 9.63
N ASP A 65 -1.04 -8.20 10.50
CA ASP A 65 -2.35 -8.87 10.60
C ASP A 65 -3.32 -7.93 11.34
N SER A 66 -4.39 -7.57 10.67
CA SER A 66 -5.42 -6.66 11.17
C SER A 66 -6.78 -7.34 11.07
N LEU A 67 -7.86 -6.60 11.23
CA LEU A 67 -9.20 -7.08 10.97
C LEU A 67 -9.66 -6.61 9.57
N PRO A 68 -10.58 -7.34 8.92
CA PRO A 68 -11.18 -6.89 7.67
C PRO A 68 -11.74 -5.47 7.81
N ASN A 69 -11.48 -4.62 6.82
CA ASN A 69 -11.88 -3.20 6.79
C ASN A 69 -11.27 -2.32 7.91
N ALA A 70 -10.28 -2.82 8.65
CA ALA A 70 -9.59 -2.02 9.65
C ALA A 70 -8.45 -1.17 9.09
N THR A 71 -7.96 -1.52 7.91
CA THR A 71 -6.99 -0.73 7.16
C THR A 71 -7.71 0.13 6.14
N VAL A 72 -7.21 1.33 5.92
CA VAL A 72 -7.74 2.24 4.90
C VAL A 72 -6.57 2.78 4.09
N GLY A 73 -6.56 2.46 2.80
CA GLY A 73 -5.70 3.13 1.82
C GLY A 73 -6.46 4.28 1.17
N SER A 74 -5.81 5.40 0.94
CA SER A 74 -6.38 6.54 0.24
C SER A 74 -5.33 7.32 -0.52
N ASP A 75 -5.77 8.02 -1.55
CA ASP A 75 -4.98 8.96 -2.32
C ASP A 75 -5.70 10.29 -2.41
N THR A 76 -4.96 11.37 -2.32
CA THR A 76 -5.47 12.73 -2.51
C THR A 76 -4.56 13.52 -3.45
N ILE A 77 -5.16 14.33 -4.32
CA ILE A 77 -4.41 15.19 -5.22
C ILE A 77 -4.04 16.48 -4.49
N ASN A 78 -2.75 16.76 -4.41
CA ASN A 78 -2.23 18.05 -3.99
C ASN A 78 -2.00 18.94 -5.22
N ALA A 79 -2.77 20.02 -5.30
CA ALA A 79 -2.61 21.04 -6.34
C ALA A 79 -1.50 22.02 -5.93
N GLY A 80 -0.28 21.76 -6.34
CA GLY A 80 0.82 22.73 -6.24
C GLY A 80 0.68 23.85 -7.28
N THR A 81 1.49 24.91 -7.13
CA THR A 81 1.49 26.05 -8.06
C THR A 81 1.84 25.64 -9.50
N TYR A 82 2.71 24.64 -9.65
CA TYR A 82 3.23 24.22 -10.97
C TYR A 82 2.87 22.79 -11.33
N LEU A 83 2.72 21.90 -10.37
CA LEU A 83 2.47 20.48 -10.57
C LEU A 83 1.37 19.98 -9.63
N LYS A 84 0.60 19.03 -10.12
CA LYS A 84 -0.29 18.21 -9.30
C LYS A 84 0.44 16.93 -8.95
N THR A 85 0.38 16.56 -7.70
CA THR A 85 1.02 15.37 -7.16
C THR A 85 0.03 14.58 -6.33
N HIS A 86 0.35 13.33 -6.06
CA HIS A 86 -0.47 12.42 -5.30
C HIS A 86 0.06 12.29 -3.87
N GLN A 87 -0.84 12.34 -2.91
CA GLN A 87 -0.52 12.05 -1.52
C GLN A 87 -1.18 10.73 -1.11
N HIS A 88 -0.36 9.71 -1.02
CA HIS A 88 -0.76 8.41 -0.53
C HIS A 88 -0.86 8.41 1.00
N ASN A 89 -1.87 7.77 1.51
CA ASN A 89 -2.11 7.64 2.94
C ASN A 89 -2.61 6.22 3.24
N VAL A 90 -2.02 5.57 4.23
CA VAL A 90 -2.44 4.25 4.73
C VAL A 90 -2.63 4.33 6.23
N VAL A 91 -3.86 4.08 6.66
CA VAL A 91 -4.21 4.01 8.09
C VAL A 91 -4.31 2.55 8.50
N VAL A 92 -3.51 2.15 9.47
CA VAL A 92 -3.49 0.80 10.02
C VAL A 92 -3.99 0.83 11.46
N ARG A 93 -4.96 -0.02 11.80
CA ARG A 93 -5.49 -0.17 13.16
C ARG A 93 -4.99 -1.44 13.80
N ILE A 94 -4.44 -1.31 15.00
CA ILE A 94 -3.88 -2.40 15.80
C ILE A 94 -4.74 -2.54 17.05
N PHE A 95 -5.29 -3.74 17.28
CA PHE A 95 -6.29 -4.00 18.32
C PHE A 95 -5.70 -4.51 19.62
N LYS A 96 -4.37 -4.71 19.69
CA LYS A 96 -3.71 -5.31 20.84
C LYS A 96 -2.63 -4.41 21.41
N LYS A 97 -2.69 -4.11 22.72
CA LYS A 97 -1.64 -3.38 23.47
C LYS A 97 -0.55 -4.31 24.01
N SER A 98 0.07 -5.09 23.12
CA SER A 98 1.18 -5.96 23.52
C SER A 98 2.53 -5.23 23.44
N GLU A 99 3.55 -5.81 24.06
CA GLU A 99 4.93 -5.34 23.91
C GLU A 99 5.39 -5.38 22.44
N ALA A 100 5.00 -6.43 21.72
CA ALA A 100 5.29 -6.57 20.29
C ALA A 100 4.65 -5.43 19.47
N ALA A 101 3.39 -5.08 19.75
CA ALA A 101 2.73 -3.95 19.09
C ALA A 101 3.44 -2.61 19.36
N LYS A 102 3.87 -2.38 20.61
CA LYS A 102 4.65 -1.19 20.96
C LYS A 102 5.99 -1.14 20.23
N LYS A 103 6.71 -2.27 20.18
CA LYS A 103 7.99 -2.37 19.45
C LYS A 103 7.79 -2.07 17.95
N PHE A 104 6.74 -2.64 17.36
CA PHE A 104 6.39 -2.41 15.96
C PHE A 104 6.10 -0.94 15.71
N VAL A 105 5.20 -0.31 16.47
CA VAL A 105 4.83 1.11 16.32
C VAL A 105 6.05 2.02 16.53
N ASN A 106 6.87 1.74 17.55
CA ASN A 106 8.11 2.50 17.79
C ASN A 106 9.11 2.33 16.63
N GLY A 107 9.16 1.15 16.01
CA GLY A 107 10.01 0.89 14.84
C GLY A 107 9.63 1.71 13.62
N LEU A 108 8.35 2.07 13.50
CA LEU A 108 7.86 2.91 12.41
C LEU A 108 8.23 4.39 12.56
N THR A 109 8.62 4.86 13.75
CA THR A 109 8.82 6.30 14.04
C THR A 109 9.82 6.97 13.09
N ASN A 110 10.88 6.26 12.71
CA ASN A 110 11.89 6.76 11.78
C ASN A 110 12.01 5.91 10.51
N ALA A 111 11.05 5.03 10.31
CA ALA A 111 11.05 4.16 9.14
C ALA A 111 10.38 4.86 7.96
N ARG A 112 10.91 4.59 6.78
CA ARG A 112 10.29 4.91 5.50
C ARG A 112 9.90 3.61 4.83
N VAL A 113 8.63 3.45 4.51
CA VAL A 113 8.07 2.17 4.08
C VAL A 113 7.30 2.27 2.78
N ILE A 114 7.16 1.16 2.09
CA ILE A 114 6.17 0.92 1.05
C ILE A 114 5.12 0.02 1.67
N ALA A 115 3.84 0.36 1.50
CA ALA A 115 2.74 -0.45 2.02
C ALA A 115 2.02 -1.16 0.87
N ILE A 116 1.83 -2.47 1.01
CA ILE A 116 0.98 -3.28 0.13
C ILE A 116 -0.28 -3.59 0.91
N VAL A 117 -1.41 -3.13 0.40
CA VAL A 117 -2.73 -3.31 1.01
C VAL A 117 -3.52 -4.31 0.19
N GLU A 118 -4.06 -5.33 0.85
CA GLU A 118 -4.94 -6.30 0.22
C GLU A 118 -6.39 -5.80 0.25
N ASN A 119 -7.02 -5.75 -0.92
CA ASN A 119 -8.41 -5.33 -1.10
C ASN A 119 -9.36 -6.52 -1.06
N ASN A 120 -10.62 -6.28 -0.69
CA ASN A 120 -11.70 -7.28 -0.80
C ASN A 120 -12.13 -7.50 -2.26
N ASP A 121 -11.97 -6.47 -3.10
CA ASP A 121 -12.23 -6.57 -4.54
C ASP A 121 -10.99 -7.11 -5.25
N THR A 122 -11.13 -8.29 -5.82
CA THR A 122 -10.03 -8.93 -6.57
C THR A 122 -10.11 -8.67 -8.08
N GLY A 123 -11.14 -7.97 -8.54
CA GLY A 123 -11.40 -7.82 -9.98
C GLY A 123 -11.73 -9.15 -10.66
N ASP A 124 -11.75 -9.15 -11.99
CA ASP A 124 -12.06 -10.37 -12.76
C ASP A 124 -10.87 -11.36 -12.84
N LYS A 125 -9.65 -10.85 -12.68
CA LYS A 125 -8.39 -11.62 -12.83
C LYS A 125 -7.50 -11.62 -11.59
N GLY A 126 -7.91 -10.96 -10.52
CA GLY A 126 -7.09 -10.73 -9.34
C GLY A 126 -6.22 -9.46 -9.43
N ASP A 127 -6.41 -8.64 -10.47
CA ASP A 127 -5.59 -7.47 -10.78
C ASP A 127 -5.85 -6.24 -9.88
N THR A 128 -6.90 -6.29 -9.07
CA THR A 128 -7.22 -5.25 -8.07
C THR A 128 -6.98 -5.69 -6.63
N LYS A 129 -6.52 -6.93 -6.43
CA LYS A 129 -6.36 -7.51 -5.09
C LYS A 129 -5.34 -6.77 -4.23
N TYR A 130 -4.22 -6.36 -4.79
CA TYR A 130 -3.15 -5.68 -4.06
C TYR A 130 -2.87 -4.30 -4.63
N GLU A 131 -2.85 -3.30 -3.75
CA GLU A 131 -2.43 -1.94 -4.06
C GLU A 131 -1.17 -1.55 -3.30
N VAL A 132 -0.25 -0.90 -3.98
CA VAL A 132 1.04 -0.46 -3.46
C VAL A 132 1.04 1.05 -3.27
N TYR A 133 1.22 1.47 -2.04
CA TYR A 133 1.29 2.87 -1.61
C TYR A 133 2.72 3.26 -1.30
N GLY A 134 3.11 4.47 -1.70
CA GLY A 134 4.44 5.00 -1.41
C GLY A 134 5.54 4.40 -2.29
N TRP A 135 5.23 4.05 -3.52
CA TRP A 135 6.22 3.48 -4.43
C TRP A 135 7.37 4.44 -4.75
N ASP A 136 7.07 5.68 -5.12
CA ASP A 136 8.09 6.63 -5.56
C ASP A 136 8.84 7.25 -4.39
N SER A 137 8.11 7.77 -3.40
CA SER A 137 8.66 8.56 -2.31
C SER A 137 8.72 7.83 -0.96
N GLY A 138 8.00 6.72 -0.81
CA GLY A 138 7.83 6.03 0.46
C GLY A 138 6.84 6.74 1.38
N LEU A 139 6.32 6.00 2.36
CA LEU A 139 5.45 6.49 3.41
C LEU A 139 6.22 6.61 4.72
N GLU A 140 5.93 7.64 5.49
CA GLU A 140 6.49 7.89 6.82
C GLU A 140 5.35 7.93 7.84
N LEU A 141 5.67 7.67 9.09
CA LEU A 141 4.72 7.81 10.17
C LEU A 141 4.39 9.28 10.41
N THR A 142 3.16 9.68 10.14
CA THR A 142 2.70 11.07 10.32
C THR A 142 1.85 11.28 11.56
N GLU A 143 1.15 10.23 12.00
CA GLU A 143 0.29 10.31 13.17
C GLU A 143 0.18 8.97 13.88
N ILE A 144 0.15 9.01 15.20
CA ILE A 144 -0.21 7.88 16.05
C ILE A 144 -1.29 8.34 17.02
N THR A 145 -2.44 7.69 16.97
CA THR A 145 -3.47 7.83 18.01
C THR A 145 -3.43 6.60 18.91
N VAL A 146 -3.25 6.83 20.20
CA VAL A 146 -3.29 5.79 21.24
C VAL A 146 -4.55 5.98 22.05
N THR A 147 -5.43 4.99 22.07
CA THR A 147 -6.66 5.06 22.85
C THR A 147 -6.67 4.03 23.98
N THR A 148 -7.24 4.43 25.11
CA THR A 148 -7.60 3.54 26.22
C THR A 148 -9.09 3.21 26.21
N GLU A 149 -9.87 3.94 25.44
CA GLU A 149 -11.29 3.66 25.27
C GLU A 149 -11.48 2.46 24.35
N MET A 150 -12.26 1.50 24.81
CA MET A 150 -12.44 0.23 24.11
C MET A 150 -13.73 0.20 23.27
N THR A 151 -14.28 1.33 22.92
CA THR A 151 -15.54 1.39 22.16
C THR A 151 -15.47 0.60 20.86
N ASP A 152 -14.29 0.68 20.17
CA ASP A 152 -14.06 -0.05 18.92
C ASP A 152 -12.91 -1.07 19.03
N GLY A 153 -12.35 -1.29 20.23
CA GLY A 153 -11.25 -2.23 20.45
C GLY A 153 -9.90 -1.80 19.86
N VAL A 154 -9.80 -0.64 19.23
CA VAL A 154 -8.56 -0.15 18.62
C VAL A 154 -7.59 0.32 19.71
N ALA A 155 -6.39 -0.27 19.75
CA ALA A 155 -5.34 0.11 20.69
C ALA A 155 -4.43 1.20 20.12
N TYR A 156 -4.05 1.08 18.86
CA TYR A 156 -3.26 2.07 18.13
C TYR A 156 -3.87 2.28 16.76
N GLN A 157 -4.01 3.55 16.36
CA GLN A 157 -4.22 3.91 14.96
C GLN A 157 -2.95 4.59 14.47
N VAL A 158 -2.39 4.03 13.43
CA VAL A 158 -1.12 4.46 12.82
C VAL A 158 -1.41 4.99 11.44
N THR A 159 -1.04 6.23 11.17
CA THR A 159 -1.19 6.86 9.86
C THR A 159 0.18 6.98 9.21
N LEU A 160 0.31 6.32 8.06
CA LEU A 160 1.49 6.36 7.20
C LEU A 160 1.14 7.20 5.97
N ALA A 161 1.91 8.23 5.69
CA ALA A 161 1.70 9.05 4.50
C ALA A 161 3.03 9.48 3.90
N ASN A 162 3.04 9.82 2.61
CA ASN A 162 4.23 10.47 2.08
C ASN A 162 4.37 11.89 2.64
N GLY A 163 5.64 12.28 2.81
CA GLY A 163 5.99 13.59 3.32
C GLY A 163 5.52 14.73 2.39
N THR A 164 5.50 15.94 2.92
CA THR A 164 5.06 17.13 2.18
C THR A 164 5.98 17.53 1.04
N ILE A 165 7.24 17.08 1.05
CA ILE A 165 8.27 17.46 0.07
C ILE A 165 8.39 16.42 -1.03
N ALA A 166 8.27 15.13 -0.69
CA ALA A 166 8.37 14.03 -1.62
C ALA A 166 6.99 13.39 -1.78
N GLN A 167 6.36 13.60 -2.91
CA GLN A 167 5.03 13.08 -3.21
C GLN A 167 5.08 12.08 -4.36
N GLU A 168 4.03 11.31 -4.52
CA GLU A 168 3.92 10.32 -5.58
C GLU A 168 3.56 10.98 -6.91
N GLY A 169 4.02 10.39 -7.99
CA GLY A 169 3.73 10.88 -9.35
C GLY A 169 2.39 10.37 -9.90
N SER A 170 1.81 9.34 -9.28
CA SER A 170 0.61 8.65 -9.75
C SER A 170 -0.26 8.15 -8.60
N LEU A 171 -1.43 7.64 -8.94
CA LEU A 171 -2.27 6.81 -8.06
C LEU A 171 -1.49 5.61 -7.52
N PRO A 172 -1.94 4.98 -6.42
CA PRO A 172 -1.39 3.71 -5.96
C PRO A 172 -1.29 2.69 -7.10
N LEU A 173 -0.18 1.96 -7.14
CA LEU A 173 0.07 0.99 -8.20
C LEU A 173 -0.57 -0.34 -7.85
N SER A 174 -1.17 -1.01 -8.85
CA SER A 174 -1.62 -2.40 -8.68
C SER A 174 -0.40 -3.33 -8.64
N LEU A 175 -0.38 -4.30 -7.73
CA LEU A 175 0.59 -5.39 -7.75
C LEU A 175 -0.07 -6.62 -8.37
N PHE A 176 0.33 -6.97 -9.57
CA PHE A 176 -0.25 -8.07 -10.32
C PHE A 176 0.76 -8.64 -11.32
N ASP A 177 0.99 -9.95 -11.24
CA ASP A 177 1.83 -10.65 -12.21
C ASP A 177 0.97 -11.14 -13.39
N THR A 178 0.67 -12.41 -13.45
CA THR A 178 -0.09 -13.03 -14.56
C THR A 178 -1.50 -13.43 -14.15
N ASP A 179 -1.66 -13.84 -12.91
CA ASP A 179 -2.91 -14.23 -12.29
C ASP A 179 -2.85 -14.02 -10.76
N GLU A 180 -4.00 -14.25 -10.09
CA GLU A 180 -4.11 -14.08 -8.64
C GLU A 180 -3.17 -15.02 -7.88
N ALA A 181 -3.09 -16.28 -8.26
CA ALA A 181 -2.28 -17.28 -7.55
C ALA A 181 -0.77 -16.98 -7.65
N THR A 182 -0.30 -16.56 -8.82
CA THR A 182 1.10 -16.16 -9.02
C THR A 182 1.43 -14.88 -8.25
N THR A 183 0.49 -13.94 -8.22
CA THR A 183 0.63 -12.71 -7.43
C THR A 183 0.69 -13.01 -5.94
N ASP A 184 -0.17 -13.89 -5.42
CA ASP A 184 -0.14 -14.33 -4.02
C ASP A 184 1.20 -14.97 -3.65
N LEU A 185 1.73 -15.83 -4.52
CA LEU A 185 3.05 -16.43 -4.33
C LEU A 185 4.18 -15.39 -4.31
N MET A 186 4.11 -14.38 -5.18
CA MET A 186 5.06 -13.27 -5.17
C MET A 186 4.97 -12.50 -3.85
N VAL A 187 3.77 -12.16 -3.40
CA VAL A 187 3.53 -11.44 -2.14
C VAL A 187 4.01 -12.25 -0.93
N ASP A 188 3.72 -13.55 -0.89
CA ASP A 188 4.20 -14.44 0.18
C ASP A 188 5.73 -14.60 0.15
N GLY A 189 6.33 -14.51 -1.03
CA GLY A 189 7.79 -14.54 -1.20
C GLY A 189 8.50 -13.30 -0.62
N LEU A 190 7.80 -12.19 -0.44
CA LEU A 190 8.35 -10.98 0.20
C LEU A 190 8.48 -11.13 1.73
N LEU A 191 7.76 -12.07 2.32
CA LEU A 191 7.72 -12.29 3.76
C LEU A 191 8.76 -13.33 4.19
N THR A 192 9.30 -13.17 5.39
CA THR A 192 10.14 -14.20 5.99
C THR A 192 9.29 -15.42 6.30
N LYS A 193 9.62 -16.58 5.74
CA LYS A 193 9.01 -17.85 6.16
C LYS A 193 9.33 -18.08 7.63
N GLY A 194 8.35 -17.81 8.50
CA GLY A 194 8.48 -18.11 9.92
C GLY A 194 8.14 -17.00 10.92
N SER A 195 7.71 -15.83 10.47
CA SER A 195 7.29 -14.75 11.37
C SER A 195 5.78 -14.69 11.57
N LYS A 196 5.13 -15.80 11.91
CA LYS A 196 3.89 -15.72 12.68
C LYS A 196 4.27 -15.76 14.15
N PRO A 197 3.92 -14.71 14.95
CA PRO A 197 4.13 -14.75 16.39
C PRO A 197 3.34 -15.84 17.08
#